data_d3c78140f3dfcb829002a6fe6c921eaa
#
_entry.id   d3c78140f3dfcb829002a6fe6c921eaa
#
_cell.length_a   1.000
_cell.length_b   1.000
_cell.length_c   1.000
_cell.angle_alpha   90.00
_cell.angle_beta   90.00
_cell.angle_gamma   90.00
#
_symmetry.space_group_name_H-M   'P 1'
#
loop_
_entity.id
_entity.type
_entity.pdbx_description
1 polymer ?
#
loop_
_entity_poly.entity_id
_entity_poly.type
_entity_poly.pdbx_seq_one_letter_code
_entity_poly.pdbx_strand_id
1 'polypeptide(L)'
;MATAFEVRTTAHFDRDFRSLFRRHRELAERYAHVVRILESDPYNRALSHPIRKLKGVPAGDAQYRIRAGRFRFRYDIEENVVYLKTCGLRREDTYR
;
A
#
# COMPACT_ATOMS: atom_id res chain seq x y z
N MET A 1 18.31 7.77 -11.30
CA MET A 1 18.61 6.45 -10.78
C MET A 1 17.40 5.54 -10.89
N ALA A 2 17.60 4.33 -11.33
CA ALA A 2 16.50 3.39 -11.52
C ALA A 2 15.93 2.95 -10.17
N THR A 3 14.63 2.73 -10.12
CA THR A 3 14.00 2.14 -8.95
C THR A 3 14.23 0.64 -8.94
N ALA A 4 14.30 0.05 -7.74
CA ALA A 4 14.51 -1.39 -7.61
C ALA A 4 13.23 -2.17 -7.90
N PHE A 5 12.07 -1.58 -7.66
CA PHE A 5 10.78 -2.25 -7.80
C PHE A 5 9.85 -1.45 -8.68
N GLU A 6 8.98 -2.19 -9.37
CA GLU A 6 7.90 -1.59 -10.14
C GLU A 6 6.62 -1.69 -9.32
N VAL A 7 5.85 -0.62 -9.26
CA VAL A 7 4.60 -0.61 -8.51
C VAL A 7 3.44 -0.64 -9.49
N ARG A 8 2.54 -1.60 -9.31
CA ARG A 8 1.33 -1.73 -10.13
C ARG A 8 0.11 -1.76 -9.23
N THR A 9 -1.03 -1.42 -9.79
CA THR A 9 -2.29 -1.48 -9.07
C THR A 9 -3.19 -2.54 -9.69
N THR A 10 -4.15 -3.02 -8.90
CA THR A 10 -5.16 -3.94 -9.37
C THR A 10 -6.46 -3.19 -9.62
N ALA A 11 -7.38 -3.82 -10.34
CA ALA A 11 -8.70 -3.21 -10.59
C ALA A 11 -9.43 -2.92 -9.28
N HIS A 12 -9.30 -3.84 -8.31
CA HIS A 12 -9.92 -3.63 -7.00
C HIS A 12 -9.33 -2.42 -6.30
N PHE A 13 -8.01 -2.28 -6.34
CA PHE A 13 -7.34 -1.12 -5.75
C PHE A 13 -7.84 0.17 -6.40
N ASP A 14 -7.93 0.16 -7.73
CA ASP A 14 -8.34 1.37 -8.45
C ASP A 14 -9.74 1.80 -8.06
N ARG A 15 -10.65 0.85 -7.85
CA ARG A 15 -12.00 1.16 -7.40
C ARG A 15 -12.01 1.73 -6.00
N ASP A 16 -11.23 1.11 -5.10
CA ASP A 16 -11.09 1.63 -3.72
C ASP A 16 -10.57 3.05 -3.74
N PHE A 17 -9.53 3.28 -4.55
CA PHE A 17 -8.90 4.58 -4.62
C PHE A 17 -9.89 5.64 -5.10
N ARG A 18 -10.59 5.37 -6.19
CA ARG A 18 -11.53 6.34 -6.73
C ARG A 18 -12.64 6.69 -5.73
N SER A 19 -13.16 5.68 -5.06
CA SER A 19 -14.20 5.89 -4.08
C SER A 19 -13.71 6.74 -2.91
N LEU A 20 -12.52 6.42 -2.42
CA LEU A 20 -11.95 7.11 -1.28
C LEU A 20 -11.53 8.54 -1.64
N PHE A 21 -10.98 8.72 -2.82
CA PHE A 21 -10.48 10.03 -3.26
C PHE A 21 -11.59 11.06 -3.35
N ARG A 22 -12.80 10.63 -3.69
CA ARG A 22 -13.94 11.57 -3.77
C ARG A 22 -14.16 12.31 -2.45
N ARG A 23 -13.89 11.64 -1.34
CA ARG A 23 -14.13 12.19 -0.02
C ARG A 23 -12.87 12.71 0.65
N HIS A 24 -11.70 12.29 0.17
CA HIS A 24 -10.43 12.61 0.80
C HIS A 24 -9.40 12.95 -0.26
N ARG A 25 -9.34 14.23 -0.63
CA ARG A 25 -8.46 14.67 -1.70
C ARG A 25 -6.98 14.54 -1.36
N GLU A 26 -6.66 14.57 -0.06
CA GLU A 26 -5.26 14.40 0.36
C GLU A 26 -4.74 13.00 0.07
N LEU A 27 -5.61 12.07 -0.32
CA LEU A 27 -5.19 10.72 -0.66
C LEU A 27 -4.15 10.72 -1.78
N ALA A 28 -4.27 11.64 -2.73
CA ALA A 28 -3.34 11.69 -3.87
C ALA A 28 -1.90 11.90 -3.42
N GLU A 29 -1.68 12.81 -2.47
CA GLU A 29 -0.33 13.06 -1.94
C GLU A 29 0.19 11.87 -1.16
N ARG A 30 -0.68 11.26 -0.36
CA ARG A 30 -0.29 10.11 0.42
C ARG A 30 0.06 8.93 -0.47
N TYR A 31 -0.71 8.75 -1.53
CA TYR A 31 -0.45 7.70 -2.50
C TYR A 31 0.90 7.90 -3.18
N ALA A 32 1.20 9.12 -3.62
CA ALA A 32 2.47 9.42 -4.27
C ALA A 32 3.65 9.10 -3.34
N HIS A 33 3.50 9.44 -2.07
CA HIS A 33 4.53 9.14 -1.07
C HIS A 33 4.71 7.63 -0.88
N VAL A 34 3.59 6.91 -0.80
CA VAL A 34 3.62 5.45 -0.66
C VAL A 34 4.33 4.81 -1.85
N VAL A 35 4.00 5.24 -3.06
CA VAL A 35 4.61 4.68 -4.26
C VAL A 35 6.13 4.85 -4.22
N ARG A 36 6.62 6.02 -3.83
CA ARG A 36 8.06 6.26 -3.75
C ARG A 36 8.74 5.31 -2.77
N ILE A 37 8.11 5.07 -1.62
CA ILE A 37 8.66 4.13 -0.64
C ILE A 37 8.69 2.73 -1.23
N LEU A 38 7.59 2.31 -1.85
CA LEU A 38 7.46 0.94 -2.36
C LEU A 38 8.40 0.69 -3.54
N GLU A 39 8.73 1.72 -4.31
CA GLU A 39 9.68 1.58 -5.39
C GLU A 39 11.10 1.31 -4.89
N SER A 40 11.41 1.72 -3.68
CA SER A 40 12.75 1.59 -3.14
C SER A 40 12.88 0.50 -2.08
N ASP A 41 11.87 0.32 -1.23
CA ASP A 41 12.03 -0.57 -0.08
C ASP A 41 10.70 -1.18 0.39
N PRO A 42 10.05 -1.98 -0.46
CA PRO A 42 8.74 -2.53 -0.08
C PRO A 42 8.82 -3.58 1.04
N TYR A 43 10.00 -4.14 1.30
CA TYR A 43 10.19 -5.09 2.40
C TYR A 43 10.50 -4.40 3.72
N ASN A 44 10.71 -3.08 3.68
CA ASN A 44 11.09 -2.30 4.86
C ASN A 44 12.41 -2.78 5.47
N ARG A 45 13.39 -3.06 4.61
CA ARG A 45 14.71 -3.52 5.10
C ARG A 45 15.40 -2.44 5.91
N ALA A 46 15.13 -1.17 5.62
CA ALA A 46 15.67 -0.06 6.38
C ALA A 46 15.02 0.09 7.75
N LEU A 47 13.89 -0.57 7.98
CA LEU A 47 13.13 -0.51 9.24
C LEU A 47 12.73 0.92 9.60
N SER A 48 12.59 1.79 8.60
CA SER A 48 12.29 3.19 8.83
C SER A 48 10.93 3.60 8.26
N HIS A 49 10.20 2.65 7.69
CA HIS A 49 8.91 2.94 7.07
C HIS A 49 7.78 2.31 7.87
N PRO A 50 6.57 2.88 7.80
CA PRO A 50 5.41 2.32 8.52
C PRO A 50 4.83 1.12 7.79
N ILE A 51 5.65 0.11 7.55
CA ILE A 51 5.30 -1.10 6.83
C ILE A 51 5.31 -2.28 7.80
N ARG A 52 4.34 -3.17 7.65
CA ARG A 52 4.26 -4.37 8.45
C ARG A 52 3.86 -5.56 7.58
N LYS A 53 4.55 -6.68 7.75
CA LYS A 53 4.11 -7.93 7.14
C LYS A 53 3.08 -8.56 8.07
N LEU A 54 1.91 -8.89 7.52
CA LEU A 54 0.78 -9.37 8.32
C LEU A 54 0.90 -10.87 8.53
N LYS A 55 0.69 -11.30 9.77
CA LYS A 55 0.74 -12.72 10.12
C LYS A 55 -0.52 -13.42 9.65
N GLY A 56 -0.34 -14.65 9.17
CA GLY A 56 -1.48 -15.48 8.82
C GLY A 56 -2.14 -15.14 7.52
N VAL A 57 -1.56 -14.22 6.75
CA VAL A 57 -2.12 -13.85 5.44
C VAL A 57 -1.33 -14.59 4.37
N PRO A 58 -2.00 -15.43 3.56
CA PRO A 58 -1.28 -16.16 2.53
C PRO A 58 -0.82 -15.26 1.40
N ALA A 59 0.18 -15.75 0.66
CA ALA A 59 0.68 -15.03 -0.50
C ALA A 59 -0.45 -14.83 -1.49
N GLY A 60 -0.54 -13.63 -2.07
CA GLY A 60 -1.61 -13.28 -2.99
C GLY A 60 -2.76 -12.54 -2.34
N ASP A 61 -2.83 -12.56 -1.00
CA ASP A 61 -3.92 -11.90 -0.27
C ASP A 61 -3.46 -10.63 0.41
N ALA A 62 -2.45 -9.98 -0.16
CA ALA A 62 -1.89 -8.72 0.33
C ALA A 62 -1.26 -8.89 1.71
N GLN A 63 -0.08 -9.50 1.72
CA GLN A 63 0.63 -9.83 2.96
C GLN A 63 1.23 -8.61 3.66
N TYR A 64 1.36 -7.49 2.97
CA TYR A 64 2.03 -6.31 3.52
C TYR A 64 1.06 -5.16 3.64
N ARG A 65 1.32 -4.30 4.63
CA ARG A 65 0.53 -3.09 4.84
C ARG A 65 1.46 -1.92 5.07
N ILE A 66 1.15 -0.78 4.43
CA ILE A 66 1.83 0.47 4.69
C ILE A 66 0.79 1.51 5.09
N ARG A 67 1.12 2.34 6.08
CA ARG A 67 0.25 3.41 6.54
C ARG A 67 0.81 4.75 6.07
N ALA A 68 -0.10 5.66 5.69
CA ALA A 68 0.27 7.00 5.27
C ALA A 68 -0.84 7.94 5.69
N GLY A 69 -0.56 8.80 6.69
CA GLY A 69 -1.58 9.64 7.27
C GLY A 69 -2.67 8.77 7.88
N ARG A 70 -3.90 9.02 7.50
CA ARG A 70 -5.00 8.21 8.02
C ARG A 70 -5.42 7.09 7.08
N PHE A 71 -4.59 6.81 6.07
CA PHE A 71 -4.89 5.79 5.08
C PHE A 71 -4.02 4.57 5.29
N ARG A 72 -4.50 3.45 4.81
CA ARG A 72 -3.84 2.18 4.89
C ARG A 72 -3.88 1.53 3.51
N PHE A 73 -2.71 1.03 3.07
CA PHE A 73 -2.58 0.38 1.76
C PHE A 73 -2.07 -1.03 1.97
N ARG A 74 -2.65 -1.99 1.29
CA ARG A 74 -2.16 -3.37 1.37
C ARG A 74 -1.63 -3.79 0.01
N TYR A 75 -0.58 -4.61 0.04
CA TYR A 75 0.09 -5.01 -1.18
C TYR A 75 0.78 -6.35 -1.03
N ASP A 76 1.10 -6.94 -2.20
CA ASP A 76 1.96 -8.11 -2.31
C ASP A 76 3.19 -7.77 -3.10
N ILE A 77 4.22 -8.59 -2.96
CA ILE A 77 5.46 -8.44 -3.71
C ILE A 77 5.73 -9.76 -4.42
N GLU A 78 5.92 -9.69 -5.74
CA GLU A 78 6.34 -10.84 -6.52
C GLU A 78 7.58 -10.45 -7.31
N GLU A 79 8.71 -11.05 -6.97
CA GLU A 79 9.99 -10.71 -7.58
C GLU A 79 10.26 -9.22 -7.39
N ASN A 80 10.31 -8.45 -8.48
CA ASN A 80 10.57 -7.02 -8.36
C ASN A 80 9.32 -6.17 -8.62
N VAL A 81 8.13 -6.76 -8.50
CA VAL A 81 6.89 -6.05 -8.72
C VAL A 81 6.07 -5.99 -7.44
N VAL A 82 5.60 -4.80 -7.12
CA VAL A 82 4.72 -4.58 -5.97
C VAL A 82 3.31 -4.38 -6.52
N TYR A 83 2.37 -5.19 -6.03
CA TYR A 83 0.97 -5.09 -6.45
C TYR A 83 0.14 -4.49 -5.33
N LEU A 84 -0.32 -3.26 -5.52
CA LEU A 84 -1.23 -2.62 -4.59
C LEU A 84 -2.62 -3.21 -4.77
N LYS A 85 -3.15 -3.77 -3.71
CA LYS A 85 -4.39 -4.54 -3.75
C LYS A 85 -5.59 -3.81 -3.18
N THR A 86 -5.41 -3.09 -2.07
CA THR A 86 -6.51 -2.37 -1.42
C THR A 86 -6.00 -1.08 -0.80
N CYS A 87 -6.89 -0.12 -0.61
CA CYS A 87 -6.62 1.03 0.23
C CYS A 87 -7.90 1.41 0.97
N GLY A 88 -7.73 2.01 2.15
CA GLY A 88 -8.87 2.41 2.96
C GLY A 88 -8.42 3.30 4.09
N LEU A 89 -9.39 3.69 4.92
CA LEU A 89 -9.11 4.48 6.10
C LEU A 89 -8.68 3.56 7.24
N ARG A 90 -7.67 3.99 7.99
CA ARG A 90 -7.16 3.19 9.11
C ARG A 90 -8.25 2.87 10.13
N ARG A 91 -9.13 3.82 10.36
CA ARG A 91 -10.15 3.70 11.36
C ARG A 91 -11.16 2.61 11.05
N GLU A 92 -11.42 2.37 9.78
CA GLU A 92 -12.42 1.39 9.37
C GLU A 92 -11.95 -0.03 9.58
N ASP A 93 -10.67 -0.23 9.82
CA ASP A 93 -10.12 -1.57 9.98
C ASP A 93 -10.07 -2.00 11.43
N THR A 94 -10.38 -1.09 12.33
CA THR A 94 -10.26 -1.42 13.73
C THR A 94 -11.50 -1.99 14.28
N TYR A 95 -12.42 -2.12 13.84
CA TYR A 95 -13.57 -2.44 14.49
C TYR A 95 -13.88 -3.61 14.76
N ARG A 96 -13.88 -3.87 15.16
CA ARG A 96 -14.14 -4.86 15.73
C ARG A 96 -14.45 -5.75 15.32
#